data_fcee4792371518c54634f2c5751045d0
#
_entry.id   fcee4792371518c54634f2c5751045d0
#
_cell.length_a   1.000
_cell.length_b   1.000
_cell.length_c   1.000
_cell.angle_alpha   90.00
_cell.angle_beta   90.00
_cell.angle_gamma   90.00
#
_symmetry.space_group_name_H-M   'P 1'
#
loop_
_entity.id
_entity.type
_entity.pdbx_description
1 polymer ?
#
loop_
_entity_poly.entity_id
_entity_poly.type
_entity_poly.pdbx_seq_one_letter_code
_entity_poly.pdbx_strand_id
1 'polypeptide(L)'
;MKRDFAVAVKAVIIKENKALVLCRSKHEMECSYMNSHQKWDLPGGGLHFFEKAEEGLRREIREETDLHVSIGPPLSLFDAIKHHIHLCIFTYACTWTGGDVRLSPEHEAFFWMTEEEMEESELPHWMKRDIRAAFASLRKKQEG
;
A
#
# COMPACT_ATOMS: atom_id res chain seq x y z
N MET A 1 1.08 24.75 19.71
CA MET A 1 1.64 23.67 18.88
C MET A 1 0.57 23.10 17.94
N LYS A 2 0.86 23.09 16.68
CA LYS A 2 -0.06 22.54 15.68
C LYS A 2 -0.07 21.00 15.79
N ARG A 3 -1.26 20.41 15.82
CA ARG A 3 -1.44 18.97 15.86
C ARG A 3 -2.11 18.53 14.56
N ASP A 4 -1.52 17.53 13.91
CA ASP A 4 -2.05 17.01 12.66
C ASP A 4 -2.54 15.58 12.86
N PHE A 5 -3.73 15.32 12.37
CA PHE A 5 -4.31 13.99 12.34
C PHE A 5 -4.61 13.65 10.89
N ALA A 6 -4.17 12.47 10.46
CA ALA A 6 -4.36 12.03 9.09
C ALA A 6 -4.71 10.56 9.03
N VAL A 7 -5.45 10.19 7.99
CA VAL A 7 -5.77 8.81 7.69
C VAL A 7 -5.21 8.50 6.30
N ALA A 8 -4.48 7.40 6.19
CA ALA A 8 -3.97 6.92 4.92
C ALA A 8 -4.53 5.53 4.63
N VAL A 9 -4.62 5.20 3.36
CA VAL A 9 -5.08 3.90 2.89
C VAL A 9 -4.03 3.31 1.96
N LYS A 10 -3.74 2.02 2.13
CA LYS A 10 -2.74 1.29 1.36
C LYS A 10 -3.35 0.01 0.80
N ALA A 11 -2.75 -0.52 -0.25
CA ALA A 11 -3.24 -1.73 -0.89
C ALA A 11 -2.14 -2.76 -1.10
N VAL A 12 -2.46 -4.02 -0.82
CA VAL A 12 -1.71 -5.15 -1.38
C VAL A 12 -2.48 -5.58 -2.61
N ILE A 13 -1.94 -5.31 -3.79
CA ILE A 13 -2.59 -5.65 -5.06
C ILE A 13 -2.04 -6.97 -5.57
N ILE A 14 -2.92 -7.96 -5.74
CA ILE A 14 -2.55 -9.28 -6.22
C ILE A 14 -2.97 -9.43 -7.68
N LYS A 15 -2.01 -9.84 -8.52
CA LYS A 15 -2.22 -10.15 -9.94
C LYS A 15 -1.50 -11.45 -10.24
N GLU A 16 -2.24 -12.46 -10.71
CA GLU A 16 -1.65 -13.74 -11.11
C GLU A 16 -0.68 -14.34 -10.07
N ASN A 17 -1.12 -14.38 -8.83
CA ASN A 17 -0.36 -14.91 -7.69
C ASN A 17 0.89 -14.11 -7.32
N LYS A 18 0.93 -12.83 -7.70
CA LYS A 18 2.03 -11.93 -7.36
C LYS A 18 1.47 -10.66 -6.72
N ALA A 19 2.18 -10.17 -5.73
CA ALA A 19 1.84 -8.93 -5.04
C ALA A 19 2.72 -7.78 -5.54
N LEU A 20 2.12 -6.61 -5.68
CA LEU A 20 2.84 -5.41 -6.13
C LEU A 20 3.53 -4.72 -4.96
N VAL A 21 4.82 -4.50 -5.10
CA VAL A 21 5.63 -3.74 -4.15
C VAL A 21 6.30 -2.59 -4.90
N LEU A 22 6.28 -1.41 -4.30
CA LEU A 22 6.84 -0.21 -4.89
C LEU A 22 8.13 0.18 -4.17
N CYS A 23 9.03 0.84 -4.90
CA CYS A 23 10.24 1.41 -4.35
C CYS A 23 10.13 2.93 -4.42
N ARG A 24 10.23 3.60 -3.29
CA ARG A 24 10.08 5.05 -3.22
C ARG A 24 11.26 5.75 -3.88
N SER A 25 10.98 6.87 -4.54
CA SER A 25 12.03 7.68 -5.15
C SER A 25 12.88 8.32 -4.04
N LYS A 26 14.12 8.68 -4.37
CA LYS A 26 15.01 9.32 -3.43
C LYS A 26 14.42 10.62 -2.89
N HIS A 27 13.80 11.41 -3.77
CA HIS A 27 13.17 12.67 -3.39
C HIS A 27 12.04 12.44 -2.40
N GLU A 28 11.19 11.44 -2.63
CA GLU A 28 10.07 11.12 -1.75
C GLU A 28 10.57 10.71 -0.36
N MET A 29 11.64 9.93 -0.30
CA MET A 29 12.22 9.52 0.97
C MET A 29 12.74 10.72 1.77
N GLU A 30 13.35 11.69 1.10
CA GLU A 30 13.87 12.89 1.74
C GLU A 30 12.77 13.81 2.28
N CYS A 31 11.59 13.78 1.66
CA CYS A 31 10.47 14.64 2.02
C CYS A 31 9.51 14.03 3.04
N SER A 32 9.66 12.76 3.38
CA SER A 32 8.74 12.08 4.27
C SER A 32 9.04 12.34 5.74
N TYR A 33 8.02 12.72 6.51
CA TYR A 33 8.15 12.93 7.95
C TYR A 33 8.20 11.64 8.74
N MET A 34 7.40 10.64 8.35
CA MET A 34 7.19 9.43 9.14
C MET A 34 8.12 8.30 8.76
N ASN A 35 8.43 8.18 7.48
CA ASN A 35 9.15 7.03 6.93
C ASN A 35 10.32 7.45 6.04
N SER A 36 11.11 8.43 6.49
CA SER A 36 12.21 8.98 5.68
C SER A 36 13.26 7.97 5.25
N HIS A 37 13.36 6.84 5.96
CA HIS A 37 14.32 5.78 5.64
C HIS A 37 13.66 4.56 5.01
N GLN A 38 12.36 4.58 4.82
CA GLN A 38 11.61 3.42 4.29
C GLN A 38 11.63 3.45 2.78
N LYS A 39 12.43 2.58 2.19
CA LYS A 39 12.58 2.43 0.75
C LYS A 39 11.36 1.76 0.11
N TRP A 40 10.83 0.73 0.76
CA TRP A 40 9.73 -0.07 0.24
C TRP A 40 8.39 0.53 0.58
N ASP A 41 7.43 0.40 -0.32
CA ASP A 41 6.11 0.97 -0.14
C ASP A 41 5.04 0.10 -0.81
N LEU A 42 3.81 0.27 -0.35
CA LEU A 42 2.63 -0.26 -1.00
C LEU A 42 1.86 0.91 -1.63
N PRO A 43 1.13 0.68 -2.73
CA PRO A 43 0.31 1.75 -3.32
C PRO A 43 -0.68 2.31 -2.31
N GLY A 44 -0.87 3.61 -2.32
CA GLY A 44 -1.82 4.28 -1.44
C GLY A 44 -1.30 5.62 -0.96
N GLY A 45 -2.08 6.27 -0.12
CA GLY A 45 -1.73 7.58 0.42
C GLY A 45 -2.82 8.15 1.29
N GLY A 46 -2.71 9.44 1.59
CA GLY A 46 -3.64 10.12 2.48
C GLY A 46 -5.02 10.30 1.90
N LEU A 47 -6.03 10.14 2.75
CA LEU A 47 -7.40 10.45 2.37
C LEU A 47 -7.60 11.96 2.35
N HIS A 48 -8.39 12.42 1.41
CA HIS A 48 -8.87 13.80 1.37
C HIS A 48 -10.05 13.95 2.34
N PHE A 49 -10.28 15.18 2.77
CA PHE A 49 -11.41 15.47 3.64
C PHE A 49 -12.70 15.08 2.91
N PHE A 50 -13.61 14.41 3.61
CA PHE A 50 -14.89 13.91 3.08
C PHE A 50 -14.78 12.83 2.00
N GLU A 51 -13.60 12.25 1.81
CA GLU A 51 -13.40 11.16 0.88
C GLU A 51 -13.56 9.83 1.60
N LYS A 52 -14.37 8.92 1.06
CA LYS A 52 -14.51 7.58 1.63
C LYS A 52 -13.22 6.78 1.40
N ALA A 53 -12.93 5.86 2.32
CA ALA A 53 -11.70 5.08 2.27
C ALA A 53 -11.48 4.36 0.94
N GLU A 54 -12.50 3.67 0.43
CA GLU A 54 -12.37 2.95 -0.84
C GLU A 54 -12.19 3.88 -2.02
N GLU A 55 -12.88 5.02 -2.03
CA GLU A 55 -12.74 6.01 -3.08
C GLU A 55 -11.31 6.57 -3.11
N GLY A 56 -10.79 6.90 -1.94
CA GLY A 56 -9.43 7.42 -1.81
C GLY A 56 -8.39 6.39 -2.23
N LEU A 57 -8.61 5.13 -1.87
CA LEU A 57 -7.69 4.07 -2.25
C LEU A 57 -7.66 3.88 -3.77
N ARG A 58 -8.82 3.88 -4.44
CA ARG A 58 -8.87 3.79 -5.91
C ARG A 58 -8.14 4.97 -6.55
N ARG A 59 -8.37 6.16 -6.04
CA ARG A 59 -7.72 7.39 -6.54
C ARG A 59 -6.21 7.29 -6.40
N GLU A 60 -5.72 6.92 -5.22
CA GLU A 60 -4.28 6.79 -4.98
C GLU A 60 -3.64 5.72 -5.86
N ILE A 61 -4.29 4.57 -5.99
CA ILE A 61 -3.78 3.50 -6.86
C ILE A 61 -3.69 3.98 -8.31
N ARG A 62 -4.70 4.70 -8.80
CA ARG A 62 -4.69 5.24 -10.16
C ARG A 62 -3.59 6.29 -10.33
N GLU A 63 -3.43 7.18 -9.36
CA GLU A 63 -2.40 8.23 -9.42
C GLU A 63 -0.99 7.65 -9.40
N GLU A 64 -0.74 6.63 -8.58
CA GLU A 64 0.59 6.08 -8.38
C GLU A 64 0.97 4.96 -9.35
N THR A 65 -0.01 4.20 -9.83
CA THR A 65 0.29 2.99 -10.63
C THR A 65 -0.50 2.88 -11.93
N ASP A 66 -1.52 3.69 -12.11
CA ASP A 66 -2.47 3.62 -13.24
C ASP A 66 -3.24 2.30 -13.33
N LEU A 67 -3.32 1.55 -12.23
CA LEU A 67 -4.02 0.27 -12.20
C LEU A 67 -5.49 0.41 -11.83
N HIS A 68 -6.28 -0.57 -12.29
CA HIS A 68 -7.66 -0.79 -11.87
C HIS A 68 -7.70 -2.01 -10.96
N VAL A 69 -8.44 -1.91 -9.87
CA VAL A 69 -8.52 -3.00 -8.89
C VAL A 69 -9.93 -3.20 -8.37
N SER A 70 -10.18 -4.40 -7.88
CA SER A 70 -11.32 -4.70 -7.05
C SER A 70 -10.83 -4.65 -5.60
N ILE A 71 -11.46 -3.84 -4.76
CA ILE A 71 -11.05 -3.68 -3.36
C ILE A 71 -11.71 -4.77 -2.53
N GLY A 72 -10.90 -5.51 -1.81
CA GLY A 72 -11.33 -6.58 -0.92
C GLY A 72 -11.34 -6.11 0.54
N PRO A 73 -11.21 -7.05 1.48
CA PRO A 73 -11.31 -6.72 2.90
C PRO A 73 -10.10 -5.96 3.42
N PRO A 74 -10.29 -5.18 4.50
CA PRO A 74 -9.15 -4.60 5.22
C PRO A 74 -8.33 -5.71 5.87
N LEU A 75 -7.01 -5.54 5.87
CA LEU A 75 -6.08 -6.51 6.42
C LEU A 75 -5.52 -6.06 7.75
N SER A 76 -5.29 -4.77 7.92
CA SER A 76 -4.64 -4.24 9.12
C SER A 76 -4.95 -2.77 9.31
N LEU A 77 -4.80 -2.34 10.55
CA LEU A 77 -4.79 -0.95 10.95
C LEU A 77 -3.47 -0.70 11.67
N PHE A 78 -2.72 0.27 11.22
CA PHE A 78 -1.50 0.71 11.88
C PHE A 78 -1.66 2.14 12.38
N ASP A 79 -1.34 2.34 13.64
CA ASP A 79 -1.47 3.62 14.33
C ASP A 79 -0.08 4.14 14.63
N ALA A 80 0.26 5.32 14.13
CA ALA A 80 1.58 5.90 14.35
C ALA A 80 1.46 7.32 14.90
N ILE A 81 2.12 7.56 16.01
CA ILE A 81 2.21 8.89 16.59
C ILE A 81 3.68 9.27 16.63
N LYS A 82 4.03 10.36 15.97
CA LYS A 82 5.39 10.85 15.94
C LYS A 82 5.37 12.38 15.94
N HIS A 83 6.03 12.98 16.94
CA HIS A 83 6.03 14.42 17.14
C HIS A 83 4.59 14.94 17.29
N HIS A 84 4.13 15.75 16.35
CA HIS A 84 2.79 16.34 16.37
C HIS A 84 1.81 15.67 15.41
N ILE A 85 2.24 14.58 14.76
CA ILE A 85 1.44 13.88 13.76
C ILE A 85 0.90 12.57 14.32
N HIS A 86 -0.43 12.37 14.16
CA HIS A 86 -1.08 11.10 14.44
C HIS A 86 -1.62 10.56 13.12
N LEU A 87 -1.08 9.42 12.68
CA LEU A 87 -1.41 8.82 11.39
C LEU A 87 -2.01 7.43 11.59
N CYS A 88 -3.20 7.20 11.04
CA CYS A 88 -3.81 5.88 11.01
C CYS A 88 -3.73 5.37 9.58
N ILE A 89 -3.19 4.16 9.38
CA ILE A 89 -3.03 3.56 8.07
C ILE A 89 -3.85 2.28 7.98
N PHE A 90 -4.82 2.24 7.07
CA PHE A 90 -5.61 1.03 6.77
C PHE A 90 -5.07 0.39 5.51
N THR A 91 -4.73 -0.90 5.59
CA THR A 91 -4.24 -1.64 4.42
C THR A 91 -5.30 -2.64 3.97
N TYR A 92 -5.63 -2.64 2.69
CA TYR A 92 -6.66 -3.49 2.08
C TYR A 92 -6.05 -4.52 1.14
N ALA A 93 -6.66 -5.69 1.08
CA ALA A 93 -6.38 -6.64 0.02
C ALA A 93 -7.12 -6.20 -1.24
N CYS A 94 -6.42 -6.18 -2.37
CA CYS A 94 -7.01 -5.79 -3.65
C CYS A 94 -6.63 -6.79 -4.73
N THR A 95 -7.51 -6.95 -5.72
CA THR A 95 -7.25 -7.80 -6.87
C THR A 95 -7.15 -6.93 -8.12
N TRP A 96 -6.08 -7.09 -8.87
CA TRP A 96 -5.90 -6.41 -10.15
C TRP A 96 -7.03 -6.78 -11.12
N THR A 97 -7.61 -5.79 -11.78
CA THR A 97 -8.65 -6.00 -12.78
C THR A 97 -8.27 -5.43 -14.14
N GLY A 98 -7.24 -4.61 -14.22
CA GLY A 98 -6.80 -4.04 -15.49
C GLY A 98 -5.72 -3.01 -15.35
N GLY A 99 -5.10 -2.67 -16.48
CA GLY A 99 -4.05 -1.67 -16.57
C GLY A 99 -2.65 -2.23 -16.40
N ASP A 100 -1.68 -1.45 -16.83
CA ASP A 100 -0.25 -1.73 -16.66
C ASP A 100 0.36 -0.69 -15.73
N VAL A 101 1.35 -1.10 -14.94
CA VAL A 101 1.97 -0.17 -14.00
C VAL A 101 2.64 0.99 -14.71
N ARG A 102 2.22 2.19 -14.35
CA ARG A 102 2.84 3.44 -14.78
C ARG A 102 3.07 4.27 -13.54
N LEU A 103 4.32 4.35 -13.11
CA LEU A 103 4.67 4.99 -11.85
C LEU A 103 4.58 6.52 -11.91
N SER A 104 4.13 7.11 -10.79
CA SER A 104 4.24 8.55 -10.58
C SER A 104 5.67 8.87 -10.11
N PRO A 105 6.05 10.16 -10.05
CA PRO A 105 7.38 10.53 -9.56
C PRO A 105 7.70 10.13 -8.14
N GLU A 106 6.70 9.77 -7.35
CA GLU A 106 6.90 9.34 -5.95
C GLU A 106 7.65 8.01 -5.85
N HIS A 107 7.60 7.18 -6.90
CA HIS A 107 8.20 5.85 -6.91
C HIS A 107 9.10 5.69 -8.12
N GLU A 108 10.24 5.01 -7.94
CA GLU A 108 11.22 4.81 -9.02
C GLU A 108 11.25 3.40 -9.59
N ALA A 109 10.64 2.43 -8.87
CA ALA A 109 10.63 1.04 -9.32
C ALA A 109 9.44 0.30 -8.73
N PHE A 110 9.07 -0.80 -9.37
CA PHE A 110 8.02 -1.68 -8.87
C PHE A 110 8.42 -3.14 -9.12
N PHE A 111 7.88 -4.02 -8.28
CA PHE A 111 8.15 -5.44 -8.37
C PHE A 111 6.85 -6.22 -8.13
N TRP A 112 6.58 -7.18 -9.00
CA TRP A 112 5.54 -8.17 -8.76
C TRP A 112 6.21 -9.39 -8.15
N MET A 113 5.87 -9.72 -6.91
CA MET A 113 6.52 -10.79 -6.16
C MET A 113 5.55 -11.92 -5.86
N THR A 114 5.98 -13.17 -6.10
CA THR A 114 5.25 -14.32 -5.58
C THR A 114 5.36 -14.34 -4.06
N GLU A 115 4.52 -15.12 -3.40
CA GLU A 115 4.59 -15.24 -1.94
C GLU A 115 5.96 -15.72 -1.48
N GLU A 116 6.56 -16.68 -2.20
CA GLU A 116 7.90 -17.17 -1.89
C GLU A 116 8.96 -16.09 -2.04
N GLU A 117 8.93 -15.36 -3.14
CA GLU A 117 9.86 -14.25 -3.37
C GLU A 117 9.73 -13.19 -2.29
N MET A 118 8.51 -12.88 -1.88
CA MET A 118 8.25 -11.92 -0.82
C MET A 118 8.85 -12.38 0.51
N GLU A 119 8.65 -13.66 0.87
CA GLU A 119 9.18 -14.19 2.12
C GLU A 119 10.71 -14.18 2.18
N GLU A 120 11.36 -14.41 1.04
CA GLU A 120 12.82 -14.41 0.93
C GLU A 120 13.41 -13.02 0.76
N SER A 121 12.58 -12.00 0.55
CA SER A 121 13.01 -10.64 0.27
C SER A 121 13.45 -9.90 1.54
N GLU A 122 14.01 -8.69 1.30
CA GLU A 122 14.40 -7.76 2.37
C GLU A 122 13.26 -6.86 2.82
N LEU A 123 12.02 -7.15 2.41
CA LEU A 123 10.89 -6.33 2.82
C LEU A 123 10.73 -6.31 4.34
N PRO A 124 10.27 -5.19 4.91
CA PRO A 124 10.05 -5.12 6.36
C PRO A 124 8.95 -6.08 6.81
N HIS A 125 9.01 -6.51 8.06
CA HIS A 125 8.08 -7.49 8.62
C HIS A 125 6.62 -7.08 8.51
N TRP A 126 6.31 -5.81 8.73
CA TRP A 126 4.93 -5.34 8.64
C TRP A 126 4.35 -5.52 7.24
N MET A 127 5.18 -5.29 6.22
CA MET A 127 4.77 -5.45 4.82
C MET A 127 4.60 -6.93 4.47
N LYS A 128 5.54 -7.77 4.92
CA LYS A 128 5.43 -9.23 4.72
C LYS A 128 4.16 -9.77 5.37
N ARG A 129 3.84 -9.29 6.57
CA ARG A 129 2.63 -9.68 7.28
C ARG A 129 1.38 -9.34 6.49
N ASP A 130 1.30 -8.13 5.95
CA ASP A 130 0.14 -7.70 5.18
C ASP A 130 0.04 -8.45 3.85
N ILE A 131 1.15 -8.65 3.16
CA ILE A 131 1.16 -9.41 1.90
C ILE A 131 0.74 -10.86 2.14
N ARG A 132 1.27 -11.48 3.20
CA ARG A 132 0.89 -12.84 3.58
C ARG A 132 -0.61 -12.93 3.87
N ALA A 133 -1.15 -11.95 4.58
CA ALA A 133 -2.57 -11.89 4.90
C ALA A 133 -3.42 -11.72 3.63
N ALA A 134 -2.93 -10.94 2.66
CA ALA A 134 -3.64 -10.76 1.39
C ALA A 134 -3.71 -12.06 0.59
N PHE A 135 -2.60 -12.80 0.51
CA PHE A 135 -2.60 -14.11 -0.16
C PHE A 135 -3.53 -15.10 0.55
N ALA A 136 -3.52 -15.10 1.88
CA ALA A 136 -4.41 -15.97 2.66
C ALA A 136 -5.88 -15.62 2.44
N SER A 137 -6.20 -14.33 2.37
CA SER A 137 -7.56 -13.85 2.09
C SER A 137 -8.04 -14.31 0.72
N LEU A 138 -7.17 -14.25 -0.28
CA LEU A 138 -7.50 -14.69 -1.64
C LEU A 138 -7.75 -16.19 -1.71
N ARG A 139 -6.90 -17.00 -1.04
CA ARG A 139 -7.10 -18.46 -0.98
C ARG A 139 -8.40 -18.82 -0.31
N LYS A 140 -8.74 -18.15 0.79
CA LYS A 140 -9.98 -18.37 1.52
C LYS A 140 -11.21 -18.07 0.65
N LYS A 141 -11.15 -16.99 -0.13
CA LYS A 141 -12.22 -16.62 -1.07
C LYS A 141 -12.40 -17.67 -2.16
N GLN A 142 -11.29 -18.26 -2.64
CA GLN A 142 -11.34 -19.30 -3.67
C GLN A 142 -11.90 -20.61 -3.15
N GLU A 143 -11.67 -20.93 -1.88
CA GLU A 143 -12.19 -22.14 -1.23
C GLU A 143 -13.67 -22.02 -0.89
N GLY A 144 -14.15 -20.82 -0.68
CA GLY A 144 -15.54 -20.53 -0.38
C GLY A 144 -16.35 -20.43 -1.65
#